data_f921bbe4b3cb302c10be982e9b5cc0c4
#
_entry.id   f921bbe4b3cb302c10be982e9b5cc0c4
#
_cell.length_a   1.000
_cell.length_b   1.000
_cell.length_c   1.000
_cell.angle_alpha   90.00
_cell.angle_beta   90.00
_cell.angle_gamma   90.00
#
_symmetry.space_group_name_H-M   'P 1'
#
loop_
_entity.id
_entity.type
_entity.pdbx_description
1 polymer ?
#
loop_
_entity_poly.entity_id
_entity_poly.type
_entity_poly.pdbx_seq_one_letter_code
_entity_poly.pdbx_strand_id
1 'polypeptide(L)'
;MNDDHCEPFAADCAVRLAAELIAHTWDPVVLMALRAGRRRRIDLLGAVAGVSDKVLTQTLRRLHTNGLIERITQPGDRSVAYELSELGATLADGPLAALGQWAIDHAEQILAAQDHHSIAAGNPAAVG
;
A
#
# COMPACT_ATOMS: atom_id res chain seq x y z
N MET A 1 -7.78 21.36 -18.71
CA MET A 1 -7.28 20.99 -18.27
C MET A 1 -6.54 21.28 -17.88
N ASN A 2 -6.44 21.36 -17.55
CA ASN A 2 -5.77 21.45 -17.16
C ASN A 2 -4.89 21.42 -16.82
N ASP A 3 -4.50 21.96 -17.12
CA ASP A 3 -3.68 22.00 -16.86
C ASP A 3 -2.98 22.07 -15.85
N ASP A 4 -3.49 22.84 -15.44
CA ASP A 4 -2.93 22.70 -14.22
C ASP A 4 -2.51 21.36 -14.00
N HIS A 5 -2.86 20.50 -14.80
CA HIS A 5 -2.29 19.26 -14.57
C HIS A 5 -1.05 19.08 -15.32
N CYS A 6 -0.19 18.31 -14.70
CA CYS A 6 1.09 18.03 -15.19
C CYS A 6 0.99 17.20 -16.43
N GLU A 7 1.94 17.35 -17.30
CA GLU A 7 2.14 16.40 -18.37
C GLU A 7 2.32 15.03 -17.74
N PRO A 8 1.66 14.00 -18.25
CA PRO A 8 1.78 12.68 -17.64
C PRO A 8 3.21 12.15 -17.61
N PHE A 9 4.08 12.69 -18.45
CA PHE A 9 5.45 12.20 -18.52
C PHE A 9 6.43 13.08 -17.76
N ALA A 10 5.99 14.18 -17.18
CA ALA A 10 6.86 14.97 -16.34
C ALA A 10 7.16 14.20 -15.06
N ALA A 11 8.41 14.20 -14.66
CA ALA A 11 8.84 13.40 -13.51
C ALA A 11 8.05 13.76 -12.25
N ASP A 12 7.80 15.04 -12.01
CA ASP A 12 7.03 15.46 -10.84
C ASP A 12 5.64 14.92 -10.87
N CYS A 13 4.99 14.94 -12.02
CA CYS A 13 3.61 14.46 -12.14
C CYS A 13 3.54 12.95 -12.00
N ALA A 14 4.52 12.25 -12.55
CA ALA A 14 4.56 10.80 -12.44
C ALA A 14 4.74 10.38 -11.00
N VAL A 15 5.66 11.03 -10.28
CA VAL A 15 5.88 10.70 -8.88
C VAL A 15 4.65 11.04 -8.05
N ARG A 16 4.00 12.16 -8.32
CA ARG A 16 2.80 12.53 -7.58
C ARG A 16 1.68 11.53 -7.80
N LEU A 17 1.47 11.10 -9.05
CA LEU A 17 0.46 10.11 -9.35
C LEU A 17 0.75 8.80 -8.60
N ALA A 18 1.98 8.34 -8.65
CA ALA A 18 2.37 7.11 -7.97
C ALA A 18 2.19 7.23 -6.46
N ALA A 19 2.58 8.37 -5.89
CA ALA A 19 2.45 8.58 -4.45
C ALA A 19 1.00 8.57 -4.01
N GLU A 20 0.11 9.12 -4.82
CA GLU A 20 -1.32 9.12 -4.51
C GLU A 20 -1.89 7.70 -4.49
N LEU A 21 -1.37 6.83 -5.34
CA LEU A 21 -1.86 5.44 -5.38
C LEU A 21 -1.47 4.66 -4.13
N ILE A 22 -0.44 5.09 -3.41
CA ILE A 22 0.03 4.40 -2.22
C ILE A 22 0.00 5.30 -0.99
N ALA A 23 -0.82 6.35 -1.02
CA ALA A 23 -0.85 7.34 0.06
C ALA A 23 -1.49 6.82 1.34
N HIS A 24 -2.36 5.83 1.24
CA HIS A 24 -2.97 5.23 2.42
C HIS A 24 -2.12 4.02 2.83
N THR A 25 -1.74 4.00 4.09
CA THR A 25 -0.78 3.03 4.60
C THR A 25 -1.10 1.59 4.22
N TRP A 26 -2.37 1.21 4.32
CA TRP A 26 -2.74 -0.19 4.10
C TRP A 26 -2.83 -0.58 2.63
N ASP A 27 -2.89 0.40 1.73
CA ASP A 27 -3.01 0.08 0.30
C ASP A 27 -1.80 -0.71 -0.21
N PRO A 28 -0.55 -0.23 -0.04
CA PRO A 28 0.58 -1.04 -0.48
C PRO A 28 0.74 -2.32 0.32
N VAL A 29 0.34 -2.33 1.59
CA VAL A 29 0.47 -3.53 2.42
C VAL A 29 -0.43 -4.64 1.89
N VAL A 30 -1.67 -4.31 1.53
CA VAL A 30 -2.60 -5.29 0.99
C VAL A 30 -2.14 -5.76 -0.40
N LEU A 31 -1.64 -4.84 -1.22
CA LEU A 31 -1.11 -5.22 -2.53
C LEU A 31 0.02 -6.24 -2.39
N MET A 32 0.92 -6.02 -1.44
CA MET A 32 2.02 -6.94 -1.23
C MET A 32 1.53 -8.29 -0.67
N ALA A 33 0.48 -8.28 0.15
CA ALA A 33 -0.10 -9.52 0.65
C ALA A 33 -0.70 -10.36 -0.47
N LEU A 34 -1.16 -9.71 -1.54
CA LEU A 34 -1.75 -10.40 -2.68
C LEU A 34 -0.71 -10.89 -3.69
N ARG A 35 0.56 -10.52 -3.50
CA ARG A 35 1.62 -10.96 -4.42
C ARG A 35 1.74 -12.49 -4.48
N ALA A 36 1.43 -13.15 -3.38
CA ALA A 36 1.53 -14.60 -3.33
C ALA A 36 0.39 -15.30 -4.08
N GLY A 37 -0.63 -14.56 -4.45
CA GLY A 37 -1.75 -15.11 -5.20
C GLY A 37 -3.08 -14.70 -4.60
N ARG A 38 -4.14 -15.23 -5.16
CA ARG A 38 -5.52 -14.93 -4.76
C ARG A 38 -5.72 -15.27 -3.29
N ARG A 39 -6.42 -14.39 -2.58
CA ARG A 39 -6.78 -14.62 -1.18
C ARG A 39 -8.23 -14.24 -0.95
N ARG A 40 -8.91 -15.01 -0.11
CA ARG A 40 -10.26 -14.64 0.31
C ARG A 40 -10.15 -13.47 1.28
N ARG A 41 -11.23 -12.69 1.34
CA ARG A 41 -11.26 -11.52 2.22
C ARG A 41 -10.94 -11.86 3.68
N ILE A 42 -11.50 -12.97 4.15
CA ILE A 42 -11.26 -13.39 5.54
C ILE A 42 -9.78 -13.73 5.77
N ASP A 43 -9.14 -14.29 4.76
CA ASP A 43 -7.72 -14.63 4.86
C ASP A 43 -6.86 -13.39 4.83
N LEU A 44 -7.27 -12.37 4.08
CA LEU A 44 -6.56 -11.08 4.07
C LEU A 44 -6.64 -10.42 5.46
N LEU A 45 -7.81 -10.48 6.07
CA LEU A 45 -7.98 -9.88 7.39
C LEU A 45 -7.03 -10.53 8.40
N GLY A 46 -6.82 -11.83 8.28
CA GLY A 46 -5.89 -12.53 9.15
C GLY A 46 -4.43 -12.32 8.78
N ALA A 47 -4.15 -12.15 7.50
CA ALA A 47 -2.77 -12.06 7.01
C ALA A 47 -2.17 -10.67 7.21
N VAL A 48 -3.00 -9.63 7.23
CA VAL A 48 -2.53 -8.24 7.35
C VAL A 48 -2.69 -7.81 8.79
N ALA A 49 -1.61 -7.92 9.53
CA ALA A 49 -1.64 -7.67 10.96
C ALA A 49 -2.00 -6.22 11.26
N GLY A 50 -2.94 -6.03 12.15
CA GLY A 50 -3.29 -4.70 12.63
C GLY A 50 -4.39 -4.00 11.85
N VAL A 51 -4.82 -4.55 10.70
CA VAL A 51 -5.88 -3.92 9.94
C VAL A 51 -7.24 -4.29 10.53
N SER A 52 -8.13 -3.31 10.68
CA SER A 52 -9.49 -3.58 11.12
C SER A 52 -10.34 -3.99 9.93
N ASP A 53 -11.47 -4.59 10.22
CA ASP A 53 -12.43 -4.99 9.19
C ASP A 53 -12.87 -3.79 8.35
N LYS A 54 -13.17 -2.69 9.02
CA LYS A 54 -13.61 -1.48 8.34
C LYS A 54 -12.52 -0.91 7.44
N VAL A 55 -11.30 -0.85 7.92
CA VAL A 55 -10.18 -0.30 7.15
C VAL A 55 -9.86 -1.22 5.98
N LEU A 56 -9.92 -2.55 6.17
CA LEU A 56 -9.71 -3.48 5.07
C LEU A 56 -10.75 -3.27 3.97
N THR A 57 -12.02 -3.09 4.36
CA THR A 57 -13.08 -2.83 3.39
C THR A 57 -12.79 -1.57 2.57
N GLN A 58 -12.37 -0.50 3.26
CA GLN A 58 -12.06 0.76 2.59
C GLN A 58 -10.85 0.61 1.66
N THR A 59 -9.84 -0.11 2.11
CA THR A 59 -8.63 -0.35 1.32
C THR A 59 -8.95 -1.14 0.05
N LEU A 60 -9.70 -2.23 0.20
CA LEU A 60 -10.06 -3.05 -0.96
C LEU A 60 -10.88 -2.25 -1.96
N ARG A 61 -11.77 -1.40 -1.48
CA ARG A 61 -12.58 -0.56 -2.35
C ARG A 61 -11.71 0.41 -3.14
N ARG A 62 -10.75 1.06 -2.49
CA ARG A 62 -9.82 1.98 -3.16
C ARG A 62 -8.98 1.26 -4.20
N LEU A 63 -8.39 0.13 -3.82
CA LEU A 63 -7.55 -0.63 -4.74
C LEU A 63 -8.33 -1.12 -5.95
N HIS A 64 -9.56 -1.54 -5.73
CA HIS A 64 -10.43 -1.97 -6.82
C HIS A 64 -10.77 -0.79 -7.74
N THR A 65 -11.11 0.35 -7.14
CA THR A 65 -11.42 1.57 -7.90
C THR A 65 -10.23 2.01 -8.75
N ASN A 66 -9.02 1.83 -8.24
CA ASN A 66 -7.81 2.21 -8.97
C ASN A 66 -7.35 1.15 -9.98
N GLY A 67 -8.09 0.05 -10.11
CA GLY A 67 -7.76 -0.98 -11.08
C GLY A 67 -6.59 -1.86 -10.71
N LEU A 68 -6.21 -1.87 -9.42
CA LEU A 68 -5.03 -2.60 -8.98
C LEU A 68 -5.34 -4.01 -8.50
N ILE A 69 -6.61 -4.29 -8.18
CA ILE A 69 -7.04 -5.62 -7.78
C ILE A 69 -8.34 -5.97 -8.47
N GLU A 70 -8.62 -7.27 -8.51
CA GLU A 70 -9.87 -7.80 -9.03
C GLU A 70 -10.60 -8.54 -7.93
N ARG A 71 -11.91 -8.41 -7.94
CA ARG A 71 -12.78 -9.07 -6.98
C ARG A 71 -13.33 -10.31 -7.65
N ILE A 72 -13.12 -11.45 -7.01
CA ILE A 72 -13.45 -12.75 -7.58
C ILE A 72 -14.61 -13.35 -6.81
N THR A 73 -15.69 -13.64 -7.51
CA THR A 73 -16.81 -14.36 -6.93
C THR A 73 -17.10 -15.56 -7.82
N GLN A 74 -17.59 -16.63 -7.22
CA GLN A 74 -17.93 -17.83 -7.96
C GLN A 74 -19.37 -18.22 -7.67
N PRO A 75 -20.09 -18.76 -8.67
CA PRO A 75 -21.46 -19.21 -8.46
C PRO A 75 -21.53 -20.23 -7.35
N GLY A 76 -22.47 -20.04 -6.43
CA GLY A 76 -22.66 -20.95 -5.33
C GLY A 76 -21.71 -20.75 -4.15
N ASP A 77 -20.75 -19.87 -4.29
CA ASP A 77 -19.81 -19.59 -3.22
C ASP A 77 -20.04 -18.16 -2.72
N ARG A 78 -20.33 -18.04 -1.44
CA ARG A 78 -20.59 -16.72 -0.85
C ARG A 78 -19.32 -15.97 -0.49
N SER A 79 -18.20 -16.66 -0.47
CA SER A 79 -16.96 -15.99 -0.13
C SER A 79 -16.49 -15.14 -1.30
N VAL A 80 -15.80 -14.07 -0.98
CA VAL A 80 -15.23 -13.15 -1.94
C VAL A 80 -13.73 -13.24 -1.83
N ALA A 81 -13.07 -13.39 -2.97
CA ALA A 81 -11.63 -13.40 -3.03
C ALA A 81 -11.15 -12.21 -3.83
N TYR A 82 -9.90 -11.88 -3.63
CA TYR A 82 -9.23 -10.79 -4.33
C TYR A 82 -7.91 -11.26 -4.88
N GLU A 83 -7.52 -10.70 -5.99
CA GLU A 83 -6.20 -10.96 -6.57
C GLU A 83 -5.71 -9.69 -7.24
N LEU A 84 -4.41 -9.62 -7.45
CA LEU A 84 -3.84 -8.50 -8.19
C LEU A 84 -4.35 -8.52 -9.62
N SER A 85 -4.70 -7.36 -10.14
CA SER A 85 -4.90 -7.22 -11.57
C SER A 85 -3.53 -7.25 -12.24
N GLU A 86 -3.51 -7.30 -13.57
CA GLU A 86 -2.27 -7.19 -14.30
C GLU A 86 -1.53 -5.91 -13.93
N LEU A 87 -2.28 -4.80 -13.87
CA LEU A 87 -1.72 -3.52 -13.49
C LEU A 87 -1.19 -3.55 -12.05
N GLY A 88 -1.97 -4.12 -11.13
CA GLY A 88 -1.54 -4.23 -9.74
C GLY A 88 -0.28 -5.04 -9.57
N ALA A 89 -0.14 -6.10 -10.37
CA ALA A 89 1.06 -6.93 -10.32
C ALA A 89 2.29 -6.15 -10.75
N THR A 90 2.18 -5.28 -11.76
CA THR A 90 3.33 -4.47 -12.17
C THR A 90 3.77 -3.54 -11.06
N LEU A 91 2.82 -2.98 -10.32
CA LEU A 91 3.15 -2.09 -9.20
C LEU A 91 3.76 -2.86 -8.04
N ALA A 92 3.18 -4.00 -7.70
CA ALA A 92 3.63 -4.79 -6.56
C ALA A 92 5.00 -5.42 -6.81
N ASP A 93 5.21 -5.97 -8.00
CA ASP A 93 6.44 -6.71 -8.29
C ASP A 93 7.63 -5.80 -8.58
N GLY A 94 7.38 -4.58 -9.03
CA GLY A 94 8.45 -3.63 -9.34
C GLY A 94 8.60 -2.57 -8.26
N PRO A 95 7.90 -1.44 -8.39
CA PRO A 95 8.12 -0.31 -7.50
C PRO A 95 7.94 -0.61 -6.01
N LEU A 96 6.88 -1.33 -5.64
CA LEU A 96 6.65 -1.60 -4.22
C LEU A 96 7.68 -2.54 -3.64
N ALA A 97 8.07 -3.55 -4.40
CA ALA A 97 9.13 -4.45 -3.96
C ALA A 97 10.44 -3.71 -3.77
N ALA A 98 10.75 -2.81 -4.71
CA ALA A 98 11.95 -1.99 -4.62
C ALA A 98 11.88 -1.02 -3.43
N LEU A 99 10.71 -0.44 -3.20
CA LEU A 99 10.53 0.47 -2.08
C LEU A 99 10.72 -0.27 -0.75
N GLY A 100 10.15 -1.46 -0.64
CA GLY A 100 10.32 -2.29 0.54
C GLY A 100 11.78 -2.66 0.78
N GLN A 101 12.49 -3.00 -0.28
CA GLN A 101 13.90 -3.34 -0.18
C GLN A 101 14.71 -2.12 0.28
N TRP A 102 14.41 -0.95 -0.28
CA TRP A 102 15.06 0.28 0.14
C TRP A 102 14.89 0.51 1.65
N ALA A 103 13.67 0.30 2.14
CA ALA A 103 13.38 0.49 3.56
C ALA A 103 14.16 -0.51 4.42
N ILE A 104 14.26 -1.75 3.98
CA ILE A 104 15.04 -2.75 4.69
C ILE A 104 16.52 -2.34 4.74
N ASP A 105 17.05 -1.91 3.61
CA ASP A 105 18.46 -1.56 3.50
C ASP A 105 18.82 -0.35 4.35
N HIS A 106 17.86 0.52 4.64
CA HIS A 106 18.09 1.78 5.34
C HIS A 106 17.38 1.87 6.69
N ALA A 107 16.80 0.76 7.13
CA ALA A 107 15.99 0.75 8.35
C ALA A 107 16.76 1.28 9.56
N GLU A 108 18.00 0.85 9.72
CA GLU A 108 18.81 1.29 10.87
C GLU A 108 19.03 2.79 10.84
N GLN A 109 19.33 3.34 9.67
CA GLN A 109 19.56 4.78 9.54
C GLN A 109 18.30 5.56 9.83
N ILE A 110 17.16 5.07 9.33
CA ILE A 110 15.88 5.73 9.53
C ILE A 110 15.51 5.74 11.00
N LEU A 111 15.61 4.58 11.64
CA LEU A 111 15.26 4.46 13.06
C LEU A 111 16.20 5.28 13.94
N ALA A 112 17.48 5.28 13.61
CA ALA A 112 18.45 6.08 14.35
C ALA A 112 18.15 7.58 14.23
N ALA A 113 17.76 8.02 13.03
CA ALA A 113 17.41 9.41 12.82
C ALA A 113 16.16 9.79 13.61
N GLN A 114 15.17 8.93 13.64
CA GLN A 114 13.94 9.16 14.39
C GLN A 114 14.23 9.23 15.88
N ASP A 115 15.04 8.32 16.40
CA ASP A 115 15.43 8.34 17.81
C ASP A 115 16.20 9.59 18.17
N HIS A 116 17.17 9.96 17.34
CA HIS A 116 17.98 11.13 17.57
C HIS A 116 17.13 12.40 17.58
N HIS A 117 16.20 12.50 16.64
CA HIS A 117 15.31 13.64 16.55
C HIS A 117 14.41 13.73 17.79
N SER A 118 13.89 12.62 18.23
CA SER A 118 13.05 12.55 19.41
C SER A 118 13.78 13.00 20.65
N ILE A 119 15.03 12.55 20.83
CA ILE A 119 15.86 12.94 21.95
C ILE A 119 16.21 14.42 21.89
N ALA A 120 16.59 14.89 20.70
CA ALA A 120 16.97 16.29 20.51
C ALA A 120 15.79 17.23 20.76
N ALA A 121 14.57 16.78 20.46
CA ALA A 121 13.38 17.56 20.75
C ALA A 121 13.10 17.64 22.24
N GLY A 122 13.77 16.83 23.05
CA GLY A 122 13.59 16.83 24.49
C GLY A 122 12.18 16.54 24.87
N ASN A 123 11.51 15.67 24.16
CA ASN A 123 10.10 15.44 24.34
C ASN A 123 9.85 14.03 24.81
N PRO A 124 9.86 13.81 26.09
CA PRO A 124 9.58 12.48 26.61
C PRO A 124 8.18 12.05 26.30
N ALA A 125 7.33 13.02 26.06
CA ALA A 125 5.97 12.66 25.70
C ALA A 125 5.92 12.21 24.27
N ALA A 126 6.87 12.59 23.49
CA ALA A 126 6.97 12.02 22.17
C ALA A 126 7.11 10.55 22.31
N VAL A 127 7.49 10.19 23.46
CA VAL A 127 7.61 8.84 23.82
C VAL A 127 6.30 8.33 24.33
N GLY A 128 5.55 9.19 24.89
CA GLY A 128 4.30 8.77 25.50
C GLY A 128 3.21 8.62 24.49
#